data_1236ab034a074b0ec470c7f2716a8f3d
#
_entry.id   1236ab034a074b0ec470c7f2716a8f3d
#
_cell.length_a   1.000
_cell.length_b   1.000
_cell.length_c   1.000
_cell.angle_alpha   90.00
_cell.angle_beta   90.00
_cell.angle_gamma   90.00
#
_symmetry.space_group_name_H-M   'P 1'
#
loop_
_entity.id
_entity.type
_entity.pdbx_description
1 polymer ?
#
loop_
_entity_poly.entity_id
_entity_poly.type
_entity_poly.pdbx_seq_one_letter_code
_entity_poly.pdbx_strand_id
1 'polypeptide(L)'
;MGSEMCIRDSTYDDDDEEEKVEKVRPRKNVSERQAKSSSNKIVNLRRVTSSSMEVCLFKPNNYDTDSREIADTLLEGKSVLLNFEGIEIAVAQRIVDFISGVTHAIDGKLQKISRYIFIVTPRNVDLSGDFTESDLNDFAFSQGLDF
;
A
#
# COMPACT_ATOMS: atom_id res chain seq x y z
N MET A 1 24.43 -47.01 12.81
CA MET A 1 24.44 -45.57 13.08
C MET A 1 23.35 -44.94 12.28
N GLY A 2 22.12 -45.21 12.61
CA GLY A 2 21.00 -44.56 11.98
C GLY A 2 20.84 -43.15 12.55
N SER A 3 21.11 -42.12 11.77
CA SER A 3 20.59 -40.86 12.08
C SER A 3 19.08 -40.95 11.85
N GLU A 4 18.37 -41.15 12.91
CA GLU A 4 16.94 -41.09 12.92
C GLU A 4 16.53 -39.66 12.64
N MET A 5 16.33 -39.38 11.38
CA MET A 5 15.56 -38.22 11.02
C MET A 5 14.15 -38.49 11.52
N CYS A 6 13.88 -38.09 12.71
CA CYS A 6 12.52 -38.01 13.17
C CYS A 6 11.82 -36.99 12.32
N ILE A 7 11.31 -37.44 11.21
CA ILE A 7 10.23 -36.71 10.56
C ILE A 7 9.12 -36.73 11.58
N ARG A 8 8.97 -35.63 12.25
CA ARG A 8 7.83 -35.39 13.04
C ARG A 8 6.67 -35.36 12.07
N ASP A 9 6.00 -36.50 11.93
CA ASP A 9 4.65 -36.46 11.43
C ASP A 9 3.92 -35.49 12.32
N SER A 10 3.77 -34.29 11.84
CA SER A 10 2.75 -33.45 12.38
C SER A 10 1.45 -34.18 12.08
N THR A 11 1.04 -35.01 13.00
CA THR A 11 -0.33 -35.38 13.11
C THR A 11 -1.07 -34.09 13.36
N TYR A 12 -1.54 -33.49 12.29
CA TYR A 12 -2.65 -32.59 12.40
C TYR A 12 -3.76 -33.48 12.89
N ASP A 13 -3.98 -33.47 14.18
CA ASP A 13 -5.23 -33.89 14.71
C ASP A 13 -6.24 -32.91 14.15
N ASP A 14 -6.80 -33.26 13.01
CA ASP A 14 -8.06 -32.74 12.59
C ASP A 14 -9.04 -33.27 13.64
N ASP A 15 -9.11 -32.54 14.72
CA ASP A 15 -10.25 -32.59 15.58
C ASP A 15 -11.41 -32.05 14.77
N ASP A 16 -11.97 -32.91 13.96
CA ASP A 16 -13.32 -32.78 13.46
C ASP A 16 -14.23 -32.82 14.69
N GLU A 17 -14.21 -31.78 15.47
CA GLU A 17 -15.31 -31.46 16.31
C GLU A 17 -16.46 -31.12 15.40
N GLU A 18 -17.16 -32.19 15.01
CA GLU A 18 -18.50 -32.06 14.51
C GLU A 18 -19.31 -31.34 15.56
N GLU A 19 -19.34 -30.02 15.47
CA GLU A 19 -20.36 -29.25 16.14
C GLU A 19 -21.70 -29.77 15.65
N LYS A 20 -22.33 -30.58 16.50
CA LYS A 20 -23.71 -30.92 16.35
C LYS A 20 -24.52 -29.62 16.33
N VAL A 21 -24.81 -29.18 15.14
CA VAL A 21 -25.83 -28.15 14.96
C VAL A 21 -27.16 -28.73 15.43
N GLU A 22 -27.48 -28.39 16.65
CA GLU A 22 -28.76 -28.68 17.23
C GLU A 22 -29.81 -27.89 16.41
N LYS A 23 -30.63 -28.66 15.68
CA LYS A 23 -31.80 -28.13 14.98
C LYS A 23 -32.78 -27.55 16.01
N VAL A 24 -32.67 -26.25 16.19
CA VAL A 24 -33.73 -25.52 16.88
C VAL A 24 -34.93 -25.41 15.93
N ARG A 25 -35.97 -26.12 16.24
CA ARG A 25 -37.23 -26.05 15.53
C ARG A 25 -37.87 -24.67 15.74
N PRO A 26 -38.37 -24.03 14.70
CA PRO A 26 -39.11 -22.78 14.87
C PRO A 26 -40.48 -23.06 15.49
N ARG A 27 -40.67 -22.51 16.67
CA ARG A 27 -42.04 -22.40 17.20
C ARG A 27 -42.74 -21.26 16.52
N LYS A 28 -43.77 -21.59 15.78
CA LYS A 28 -44.79 -20.66 15.34
C LYS A 28 -45.43 -20.02 16.57
N ASN A 29 -45.44 -18.74 16.66
CA ASN A 29 -46.53 -18.01 17.29
C ASN A 29 -46.78 -16.70 16.54
N VAL A 30 -47.94 -16.74 15.97
CA VAL A 30 -48.69 -15.67 15.37
C VAL A 30 -49.00 -14.63 16.44
N SER A 31 -48.72 -13.40 16.21
CA SER A 31 -49.53 -12.28 16.67
C SER A 31 -49.24 -11.07 15.80
N GLU A 32 -50.17 -10.85 14.91
CA GLU A 32 -50.37 -9.60 14.21
C GLU A 32 -50.58 -8.48 15.23
N ARG A 33 -49.71 -7.48 15.19
CA ARG A 33 -50.12 -6.12 15.53
C ARG A 33 -49.40 -5.15 14.58
N GLN A 34 -50.22 -4.61 13.71
CA GLN A 34 -49.92 -3.47 12.92
C GLN A 34 -49.44 -2.32 13.81
N ALA A 35 -48.18 -1.97 13.70
CA ALA A 35 -47.72 -0.68 14.09
C ALA A 35 -47.17 0.02 12.85
N LYS A 36 -47.83 1.06 12.47
CA LYS A 36 -47.35 2.03 11.50
C LYS A 36 -46.04 2.57 12.08
N SER A 37 -44.94 2.09 11.57
CA SER A 37 -43.65 2.66 11.83
C SER A 37 -43.23 3.45 10.62
N SER A 38 -43.19 4.76 10.78
CA SER A 38 -42.49 5.66 9.90
C SER A 38 -41.13 5.07 9.55
N SER A 39 -40.91 4.85 8.27
CA SER A 39 -39.64 4.38 7.75
C SER A 39 -38.58 5.48 8.02
N ASN A 40 -37.94 5.41 9.16
CA ASN A 40 -36.64 6.01 9.30
C ASN A 40 -35.72 5.23 8.38
N LYS A 41 -35.63 5.72 7.16
CA LYS A 41 -34.63 5.36 6.21
C LYS A 41 -33.32 5.75 6.84
N ILE A 42 -32.70 4.83 7.57
CA ILE A 42 -31.33 4.98 8.00
C ILE A 42 -30.54 5.00 6.71
N VAL A 43 -30.32 6.18 6.21
CA VAL A 43 -29.31 6.40 5.20
C VAL A 43 -28.02 6.11 5.92
N ASN A 44 -27.52 4.88 5.76
CA ASN A 44 -26.13 4.61 6.03
C ASN A 44 -25.35 5.55 5.10
N LEU A 45 -25.11 6.75 5.57
CA LEU A 45 -24.02 7.54 5.06
C LEU A 45 -22.79 6.66 5.33
N ARG A 46 -22.47 5.78 4.38
CA ARG A 46 -21.10 5.40 4.23
C ARG A 46 -20.38 6.73 4.23
N ARG A 47 -19.71 7.01 5.32
CA ARG A 47 -18.66 7.99 5.34
C ARG A 47 -17.82 7.62 4.13
N VAL A 48 -18.06 8.28 3.03
CA VAL A 48 -17.06 8.41 2.00
C VAL A 48 -15.99 9.14 2.77
N THR A 49 -15.10 8.37 3.36
CA THR A 49 -13.82 8.90 3.74
C THR A 49 -13.29 9.35 2.40
N SER A 50 -13.51 10.62 2.09
CA SER A 50 -12.70 11.30 1.11
C SER A 50 -11.30 10.97 1.58
N SER A 51 -10.66 10.04 0.90
CA SER A 51 -9.24 9.83 1.07
C SER A 51 -8.65 11.17 0.72
N SER A 52 -8.39 11.98 1.73
CA SER A 52 -7.75 13.26 1.53
C SER A 52 -6.41 12.91 0.88
N MET A 53 -6.28 13.29 -0.37
CA MET A 53 -5.06 13.12 -1.11
C MET A 53 -4.01 13.96 -0.41
N GLU A 54 -3.12 13.32 0.31
CA GLU A 54 -2.03 13.98 1.02
C GLU A 54 -0.76 13.84 0.21
N VAL A 55 -0.08 14.96 0.00
CA VAL A 55 1.22 15.00 -0.66
C VAL A 55 2.26 15.46 0.36
N CYS A 56 3.22 14.63 0.66
CA CYS A 56 4.31 14.92 1.59
C CYS A 56 5.55 15.35 0.81
N LEU A 57 6.17 16.46 1.20
CA LEU A 57 7.41 16.95 0.62
C LEU A 57 8.59 16.48 1.46
N PHE A 58 9.53 15.80 0.83
CA PHE A 58 10.79 15.38 1.45
C PHE A 58 11.99 16.00 0.76
N LYS A 59 12.95 16.43 1.56
CA LYS A 59 14.28 16.81 1.11
C LYS A 59 15.29 15.90 1.81
N PRO A 60 15.50 14.69 1.29
CA PRO A 60 16.36 13.72 1.95
C PRO A 60 17.82 14.16 1.94
N ASN A 61 18.53 13.83 3.00
CA ASN A 61 19.99 14.06 3.12
C ASN A 61 20.73 12.77 3.46
N ASN A 62 20.02 11.81 4.05
CA ASN A 62 20.60 10.55 4.51
C ASN A 62 19.82 9.37 3.96
N TYR A 63 20.52 8.40 3.39
CA TYR A 63 19.91 7.20 2.86
C TYR A 63 19.22 6.35 3.94
N ASP A 64 19.90 6.13 5.07
CA ASP A 64 19.44 5.11 6.03
C ASP A 64 18.15 5.48 6.77
N THR A 65 17.97 6.75 7.08
CA THR A 65 16.80 7.25 7.81
C THR A 65 15.71 7.70 6.86
N ASP A 66 16.07 8.56 5.91
CA ASP A 66 15.09 9.27 5.11
C ASP A 66 14.40 8.35 4.09
N SER A 67 15.11 7.36 3.54
CA SER A 67 14.51 6.41 2.60
C SER A 67 13.44 5.54 3.26
N ARG A 68 13.60 5.20 4.53
CA ARG A 68 12.59 4.43 5.27
C ARG A 68 11.36 5.27 5.59
N GLU A 69 11.55 6.50 6.04
CA GLU A 69 10.45 7.42 6.33
C GLU A 69 9.61 7.69 5.07
N ILE A 70 10.27 7.87 3.93
CA ILE A 70 9.61 8.01 2.63
C ILE A 70 8.82 6.75 2.29
N ALA A 71 9.41 5.57 2.48
CA ALA A 71 8.76 4.30 2.22
C ALA A 71 7.53 4.10 3.11
N ASP A 72 7.63 4.39 4.40
CA ASP A 72 6.52 4.28 5.33
C ASP A 72 5.37 5.22 4.94
N THR A 73 5.69 6.43 4.53
CA THR A 73 4.70 7.41 4.02
C THR A 73 3.97 6.89 2.78
N LEU A 74 4.69 6.23 1.86
CA LEU A 74 4.09 5.61 0.67
C LEU A 74 3.20 4.42 1.04
N LEU A 75 3.61 3.61 2.02
CA LEU A 75 2.82 2.49 2.52
C LEU A 75 1.52 2.94 3.21
N GLU A 76 1.51 4.13 3.79
CA GLU A 76 0.30 4.78 4.31
C GLU A 76 -0.66 5.25 3.20
N GLY A 77 -0.26 5.14 1.95
CA GLY A 77 -1.08 5.53 0.79
C GLY A 77 -1.02 7.03 0.47
N LYS A 78 -0.02 7.73 0.98
CA LYS A 78 0.24 9.15 0.69
C LYS A 78 1.16 9.29 -0.52
N SER A 79 1.03 10.40 -1.24
CA SER A 79 1.95 10.74 -2.32
C SER A 79 3.16 11.48 -1.76
N VAL A 80 4.31 11.30 -2.38
CA VAL A 80 5.55 11.88 -1.93
C VAL A 80 6.20 12.68 -3.05
N LEU A 81 6.60 13.91 -2.75
CA LEU A 81 7.44 14.72 -3.62
C LEU A 81 8.86 14.74 -3.05
N LEU A 82 9.82 14.30 -3.82
CA LEU A 82 11.23 14.23 -3.45
C LEU A 82 12.02 15.34 -4.10
N ASN A 83 12.75 16.11 -3.30
CA ASN A 83 13.66 17.13 -3.77
C ASN A 83 15.11 16.74 -3.42
N PHE A 84 15.89 16.40 -4.42
CA PHE A 84 17.31 16.01 -4.29
C PHE A 84 18.30 17.16 -4.50
N GLU A 85 17.82 18.38 -4.45
CA GLU A 85 18.70 19.54 -4.61
C GLU A 85 19.70 19.67 -3.46
N GLY A 86 20.98 19.68 -3.82
CA GLY A 86 22.06 19.84 -2.85
C GLY A 86 22.52 18.57 -2.14
N ILE A 87 21.98 17.42 -2.50
CA ILE A 87 22.43 16.11 -2.02
C ILE A 87 23.53 15.54 -2.93
N GLU A 88 24.38 14.71 -2.36
CA GLU A 88 25.36 13.95 -3.13
C GLU A 88 24.65 12.98 -4.10
N ILE A 89 25.09 12.95 -5.34
CA ILE A 89 24.46 12.16 -6.43
C ILE A 89 24.41 10.67 -6.06
N ALA A 90 25.47 10.14 -5.46
CA ALA A 90 25.53 8.74 -5.05
C ALA A 90 24.47 8.39 -3.99
N VAL A 91 24.20 9.31 -3.07
CA VAL A 91 23.17 9.13 -2.03
C VAL A 91 21.77 9.25 -2.65
N ALA A 92 21.57 10.25 -3.52
CA ALA A 92 20.30 10.42 -4.24
C ALA A 92 19.95 9.17 -5.05
N GLN A 93 20.94 8.62 -5.77
CA GLN A 93 20.78 7.39 -6.54
C GLN A 93 20.28 6.22 -5.69
N ARG A 94 20.93 5.97 -4.57
CA ARG A 94 20.55 4.89 -3.67
C ARG A 94 19.15 5.06 -3.14
N ILE A 95 18.75 6.28 -2.82
CA ILE A 95 17.40 6.58 -2.36
C ILE A 95 16.39 6.30 -3.46
N VAL A 96 16.66 6.77 -4.68
CA VAL A 96 15.77 6.56 -5.83
C VAL A 96 15.63 5.07 -6.15
N ASP A 97 16.73 4.32 -6.13
CA ASP A 97 16.71 2.88 -6.40
C ASP A 97 15.85 2.13 -5.35
N PHE A 98 16.01 2.47 -4.08
CA PHE A 98 15.20 1.90 -3.02
C PHE A 98 13.72 2.26 -3.16
N ILE A 99 13.41 3.54 -3.37
CA ILE A 99 12.03 4.03 -3.51
C ILE A 99 11.38 3.49 -4.79
N SER A 100 12.14 3.29 -5.86
CA SER A 100 11.66 2.62 -7.07
C SER A 100 11.18 1.20 -6.78
N GLY A 101 11.93 0.45 -5.97
CA GLY A 101 11.52 -0.89 -5.53
C GLY A 101 10.25 -0.86 -4.68
N VAL A 102 10.15 0.07 -3.73
CA VAL A 102 8.95 0.26 -2.91
C VAL A 102 7.76 0.63 -3.76
N THR A 103 7.94 1.57 -4.69
CA THR A 103 6.90 2.03 -5.62
C THR A 103 6.36 0.89 -6.46
N HIS A 104 7.25 0.06 -6.98
CA HIS A 104 6.86 -1.12 -7.74
C HIS A 104 6.06 -2.11 -6.88
N ALA A 105 6.47 -2.33 -5.64
CA ALA A 105 5.81 -3.24 -4.73
C ALA A 105 4.38 -2.83 -4.36
N ILE A 106 4.09 -1.53 -4.37
CA ILE A 106 2.75 -0.98 -4.06
C ILE A 106 1.91 -0.66 -5.30
N ASP A 107 2.35 -1.08 -6.48
CA ASP A 107 1.75 -0.73 -7.77
C ASP A 107 1.62 0.80 -7.98
N GLY A 108 2.55 1.54 -7.43
CA GLY A 108 2.62 3.00 -7.55
C GLY A 108 3.32 3.45 -8.83
N LYS A 109 3.48 4.76 -8.94
CA LYS A 109 4.19 5.40 -10.06
C LYS A 109 5.27 6.33 -9.53
N LEU A 110 6.46 6.23 -10.08
CA LEU A 110 7.57 7.15 -9.85
C LEU A 110 7.77 7.98 -11.13
N GLN A 111 7.70 9.29 -11.01
CA GLN A 111 7.83 10.21 -12.13
C GLN A 111 8.86 11.28 -11.81
N LYS A 112 9.77 11.55 -12.72
CA LYS A 112 10.67 12.68 -12.66
C LYS A 112 9.95 13.92 -13.19
N ILE A 113 9.89 14.98 -12.39
CA ILE A 113 9.28 16.25 -12.77
C ILE A 113 10.35 17.22 -13.28
N SER A 114 11.51 17.20 -12.64
CA SER A 114 12.63 18.10 -12.91
C SER A 114 13.95 17.39 -12.62
N ARG A 115 15.05 18.04 -12.93
CA ARG A 115 16.40 17.49 -12.72
C ARG A 115 16.63 16.90 -11.33
N TYR A 116 16.03 17.53 -10.31
CA TYR A 116 16.21 17.14 -8.91
C TYR A 116 14.90 16.77 -8.21
N ILE A 117 13.77 16.86 -8.92
CA ILE A 117 12.45 16.67 -8.32
C ILE A 117 11.77 15.46 -8.91
N PHE A 118 11.33 14.58 -8.02
CA PHE A 118 10.57 13.38 -8.35
C PHE A 118 9.25 13.38 -7.58
N ILE A 119 8.23 12.84 -8.18
CA ILE A 119 6.97 12.54 -7.50
C ILE A 119 6.76 11.04 -7.47
N VAL A 120 6.29 10.56 -6.34
CA VAL A 120 5.92 9.16 -6.14
C VAL A 120 4.47 9.13 -5.69
N THR A 121 3.66 8.39 -6.42
CA THR A 121 2.24 8.24 -6.11
C THR A 121 1.91 6.79 -5.87
N PRO A 122 1.08 6.47 -4.86
CA PRO A 122 0.57 5.13 -4.67
C PRO A 122 -0.49 4.80 -5.73
N ARG A 123 -0.90 3.55 -5.78
CA ARG A 123 -1.86 3.02 -6.75
C ARG A 123 -3.20 3.78 -6.83
N ASN A 124 -3.65 4.30 -5.71
CA ASN A 124 -4.93 5.02 -5.58
C ASN A 124 -4.90 6.45 -6.10
N VAL A 125 -3.76 6.94 -6.55
CA VAL A 125 -3.57 8.29 -7.06
C VAL A 125 -3.14 8.22 -8.51
N ASP A 126 -3.95 8.80 -9.38
CA ASP A 126 -3.60 8.92 -10.79
C ASP A 126 -2.80 10.20 -11.01
N LEU A 127 -1.65 10.03 -11.63
CA LEU A 127 -0.80 11.12 -12.08
C LEU A 127 -1.02 11.33 -13.57
N SER A 128 -1.54 12.49 -13.93
CA SER A 128 -1.72 12.92 -15.30
C SER A 128 -1.02 14.25 -15.56
N GLY A 129 -0.40 14.40 -16.69
CA GLY A 129 0.33 15.61 -17.08
C GLY A 129 1.07 15.39 -18.40
N ASP A 130 1.66 16.46 -18.92
CA ASP A 130 2.49 16.43 -20.13
C ASP A 130 3.90 15.91 -19.81
N PHE A 131 3.95 14.70 -19.27
CA PHE A 131 5.23 14.03 -18.99
C PHE A 131 5.61 13.20 -20.23
N THR A 132 6.72 13.50 -20.80
CA THR A 132 7.27 12.67 -21.88
C THR A 132 7.94 11.44 -21.30
N GLU A 133 7.63 10.27 -21.88
CA GLU A 133 8.27 9.00 -21.46
C GLU A 133 9.79 9.03 -21.62
N SER A 134 10.31 9.96 -22.42
CA SER A 134 11.74 10.23 -22.57
C SER A 134 12.40 10.67 -21.26
N ASP A 135 11.67 11.39 -20.39
CA ASP A 135 12.22 11.88 -19.13
C ASP A 135 12.49 10.76 -18.11
N LEU A 136 11.78 9.64 -18.25
CA LEU A 136 12.00 8.44 -17.44
C LEU A 136 13.19 7.64 -17.94
N ASN A 137 13.35 7.56 -19.26
CA ASN A 137 14.43 6.82 -19.88
C ASN A 137 15.77 7.56 -19.73
N ASP A 138 15.77 8.87 -19.74
CA ASP A 138 16.98 9.67 -19.48
C ASP A 138 17.51 9.46 -18.07
N PHE A 139 16.64 9.23 -17.10
CA PHE A 139 17.10 8.91 -15.74
C PHE A 139 17.73 7.52 -15.65
N ALA A 140 17.13 6.53 -16.31
CA ALA A 140 17.67 5.18 -16.34
C ALA A 140 18.94 5.05 -17.19
N PHE A 141 19.07 5.89 -18.21
CA PHE A 141 20.16 5.81 -19.19
C PHE A 141 21.28 6.83 -18.96
N SER A 142 20.98 8.04 -18.45
CA SER A 142 22.00 9.04 -18.17
C SER A 142 22.82 8.76 -16.91
N GLN A 143 22.39 7.77 -16.13
CA GLN A 143 23.18 7.23 -15.04
C GLN A 143 23.97 5.98 -15.46
N GLY A 144 23.83 5.56 -16.69
CA GLY A 144 24.71 4.61 -17.32
C GLY A 144 26.09 5.23 -17.48
N LEU A 145 26.91 5.11 -16.44
CA LEU A 145 28.34 4.88 -16.62
C LEU A 145 29.15 6.01 -17.25
N ASP A 146 28.95 7.24 -16.85
CA ASP A 146 30.05 8.20 -16.88
C ASP A 146 30.78 8.14 -15.53
N PHE A 147 31.58 7.12 -15.44
CA PHE A 147 32.67 7.05 -14.47
C PHE A 147 33.91 7.70 -15.05
#